data_2b5787d0ca96f3f22ae1bbbae20650cc
#
_entry.id   2b5787d0ca96f3f22ae1bbbae20650cc
#
_cell.length_a   1.000
_cell.length_b   1.000
_cell.length_c   1.000
_cell.angle_alpha   90.00
_cell.angle_beta   90.00
_cell.angle_gamma   90.00
#
_symmetry.space_group_name_H-M   'P 1'
#
loop_
_entity.id
_entity.type
_entity.pdbx_description
1 polymer ?
#
loop_
_entity_poly.entity_id
_entity_poly.type
_entity_poly.pdbx_seq_one_letter_code
_entity_poly.pdbx_strand_id
1 'polypeptide(L)'
;MDSLSAKPIHSFQEFETRGGARIFRIPMKVFPDLWANAYLVLEKDAIVLIDTGSGFGDSNAHLVDGFDQASRAAGRAIRIEDLSHILITHGHIDHFGGLVFLQGRTNALIGIHELDLANLTRYEERVAIAEKRLKAYLIESGVPEDKCEEVLNIYRVNKLLSHSVKVNFTFEAKGMRLGSFEMLHVPGHCPGHVVIRLDDILFSGDHVLGKISPHQSPERLTLSTGLGHYLDSLSQLEKWAGIPSITLTGHDEPIRDLPGRLAEIRQGHADRLGLTLEFLAEPHTIAEVAAKLFGKVNGYHVLLAIEEAGAHVEYLHQHGLLRVVNVDELESNDGPVVTRYRRINNPVAKTVKPI
;
A
#
# COMPACT_ATOMS: atom_id res chain seq x y z
N MET A 1 32.99 25.54 -9.42
CA MET A 1 32.03 25.27 -8.33
C MET A 1 30.72 24.94 -9.00
N ASP A 2 30.56 23.69 -9.40
CA ASP A 2 29.33 23.21 -10.04
C ASP A 2 28.22 23.16 -9.01
N SER A 3 27.19 23.96 -9.21
CA SER A 3 25.94 23.88 -8.47
C SER A 3 25.30 22.53 -8.82
N LEU A 4 25.44 21.56 -7.94
CA LEU A 4 24.60 20.35 -7.93
C LEU A 4 23.16 20.83 -7.72
N SER A 5 22.46 21.15 -8.82
CA SER A 5 21.02 21.35 -8.76
C SER A 5 20.40 20.03 -8.27
N ALA A 6 19.86 20.04 -7.06
CA ALA A 6 19.13 18.89 -6.53
C ALA A 6 18.08 18.48 -7.58
N LYS A 7 18.15 17.23 -8.05
CA LYS A 7 17.14 16.70 -8.97
C LYS A 7 15.77 16.83 -8.30
N PRO A 8 14.72 17.19 -9.06
CA PRO A 8 13.36 17.23 -8.51
C PRO A 8 13.03 15.87 -7.86
N ILE A 9 12.37 15.90 -6.71
CA ILE A 9 11.97 14.70 -5.94
C ILE A 9 11.23 13.67 -6.79
N HIS A 10 10.50 14.11 -7.83
CA HIS A 10 9.78 13.27 -8.79
C HIS A 10 10.45 13.33 -10.17
N SER A 11 11.64 12.76 -10.32
CA SER A 11 12.36 12.72 -11.58
C SER A 11 12.43 11.31 -12.16
N PHE A 12 12.40 11.23 -13.49
CA PHE A 12 12.79 10.02 -14.21
C PHE A 12 14.23 9.64 -13.85
N GLN A 13 14.45 8.36 -13.56
CA GLN A 13 15.76 7.84 -13.17
C GLN A 13 16.01 6.48 -13.83
N GLU A 14 17.26 6.19 -14.11
CA GLU A 14 17.70 4.92 -14.63
C GLU A 14 18.54 4.18 -13.60
N PHE A 15 18.32 2.87 -13.52
CA PHE A 15 19.08 1.92 -12.71
C PHE A 15 19.47 0.73 -13.57
N GLU A 16 20.49 0.01 -13.15
CA GLU A 16 20.94 -1.20 -13.81
C GLU A 16 21.25 -2.26 -12.75
N THR A 17 20.76 -3.49 -12.99
CA THR A 17 21.10 -4.63 -12.12
C THR A 17 22.50 -5.12 -12.41
N ARG A 18 23.10 -5.89 -11.51
CA ARG A 18 24.39 -6.55 -11.76
C ARG A 18 24.37 -7.45 -12.98
N GLY A 19 23.20 -8.05 -13.28
CA GLY A 19 22.98 -8.89 -14.46
C GLY A 19 22.75 -8.11 -15.77
N GLY A 20 22.78 -6.76 -15.74
CA GLY A 20 22.67 -5.90 -16.91
C GLY A 20 21.24 -5.59 -17.36
N ALA A 21 20.22 -5.89 -16.54
CA ALA A 21 18.86 -5.43 -16.81
C ALA A 21 18.77 -3.92 -16.51
N ARG A 22 18.19 -3.15 -17.45
CA ARG A 22 17.98 -1.70 -17.28
C ARG A 22 16.58 -1.44 -16.74
N ILE A 23 16.49 -0.53 -15.78
CA ILE A 23 15.26 -0.19 -15.08
C ILE A 23 15.06 1.32 -15.14
N PHE A 24 13.89 1.76 -15.59
CA PHE A 24 13.52 3.16 -15.66
C PHE A 24 12.38 3.45 -14.69
N ARG A 25 12.65 4.30 -13.68
CA ARG A 25 11.63 4.83 -12.79
C ARG A 25 10.83 5.89 -13.52
N ILE A 26 9.53 5.73 -13.56
CA ILE A 26 8.56 6.65 -14.17
C ILE A 26 7.69 7.23 -13.04
N PRO A 27 7.98 8.44 -12.55
CA PRO A 27 7.13 9.07 -11.55
C PRO A 27 5.86 9.62 -12.20
N MET A 28 4.72 9.34 -11.59
CA MET A 28 3.41 9.74 -12.09
C MET A 28 2.63 10.48 -11.00
N LYS A 29 2.03 11.62 -11.33
CA LYS A 29 1.08 12.28 -10.44
C LYS A 29 -0.24 11.51 -10.50
N VAL A 30 -0.47 10.67 -9.50
CA VAL A 30 -1.63 9.76 -9.46
C VAL A 30 -2.88 10.40 -8.86
N PHE A 31 -2.71 11.34 -7.94
CA PHE A 31 -3.76 12.20 -7.36
C PHE A 31 -3.20 13.61 -7.12
N PRO A 32 -4.01 14.62 -6.78
CA PRO A 32 -3.56 16.01 -6.67
C PRO A 32 -2.29 16.21 -5.84
N ASP A 33 -2.17 15.52 -4.70
CA ASP A 33 -1.05 15.65 -3.78
C ASP A 33 -0.22 14.36 -3.62
N LEU A 34 -0.44 13.37 -4.52
CA LEU A 34 0.22 12.07 -4.45
C LEU A 34 0.92 11.72 -5.77
N TRP A 35 2.17 11.27 -5.63
CA TRP A 35 2.97 10.71 -6.71
C TRP A 35 3.22 9.23 -6.45
N ALA A 36 3.12 8.41 -7.48
CA ALA A 36 3.53 7.00 -7.46
C ALA A 36 4.58 6.74 -8.54
N ASN A 37 5.27 5.63 -8.43
CA ASN A 37 6.30 5.21 -9.37
C ASN A 37 5.86 3.95 -10.09
N ALA A 38 5.94 3.95 -11.42
CA ALA A 38 6.02 2.72 -12.20
C ALA A 38 7.47 2.46 -12.61
N TYR A 39 7.78 1.21 -12.92
CA TYR A 39 9.11 0.81 -13.34
C TYR A 39 9.05 0.05 -14.65
N LEU A 40 9.69 0.61 -15.68
CA LEU A 40 9.86 -0.04 -16.98
C LEU A 40 11.20 -0.79 -16.97
N VAL A 41 11.15 -2.10 -17.15
CA VAL A 41 12.31 -2.99 -17.07
C VAL A 41 12.63 -3.58 -18.42
N LEU A 42 13.85 -3.42 -18.87
CA LEU A 42 14.40 -4.07 -20.05
C LEU A 42 15.33 -5.22 -19.58
N GLU A 43 14.86 -6.46 -19.71
CA GLU A 43 15.62 -7.63 -19.34
C GLU A 43 15.67 -8.62 -20.50
N LYS A 44 16.85 -8.84 -21.08
CA LYS A 44 17.06 -9.65 -22.30
C LYS A 44 16.12 -9.17 -23.42
N ASP A 45 15.22 -10.04 -23.89
CA ASP A 45 14.25 -9.72 -24.93
C ASP A 45 12.87 -9.29 -24.36
N ALA A 46 12.73 -9.26 -23.04
CA ALA A 46 11.48 -8.90 -22.39
C ALA A 46 11.44 -7.41 -21.99
N ILE A 47 10.29 -6.79 -22.18
CA ILE A 47 9.95 -5.47 -21.68
C ILE A 47 8.82 -5.63 -20.68
N VAL A 48 9.08 -5.32 -19.42
CA VAL A 48 8.15 -5.52 -18.30
C VAL A 48 7.83 -4.19 -17.65
N LEU A 49 6.56 -3.94 -17.40
CA LEU A 49 6.12 -2.79 -16.61
C LEU A 49 5.69 -3.27 -15.22
N ILE A 50 6.23 -2.67 -14.17
CA ILE A 50 5.80 -2.89 -12.78
C ILE A 50 5.00 -1.67 -12.34
N ASP A 51 3.73 -1.89 -11.99
CA ASP A 51 2.69 -0.90 -11.70
C ASP A 51 2.38 0.04 -12.88
N THR A 52 1.28 0.79 -12.81
CA THR A 52 0.75 1.53 -13.96
C THR A 52 0.21 2.92 -13.60
N GLY A 53 0.26 3.32 -12.33
CA GLY A 53 -0.37 4.55 -11.85
C GLY A 53 -1.89 4.43 -11.70
N SER A 54 -2.54 5.56 -11.46
CA SER A 54 -4.00 5.60 -11.17
C SER A 54 -4.88 5.65 -12.41
N GLY A 55 -4.32 6.03 -13.56
CA GLY A 55 -5.13 6.37 -14.74
C GLY A 55 -5.86 7.72 -14.66
N PHE A 56 -5.80 8.40 -13.52
CA PHE A 56 -6.49 9.67 -13.24
C PHE A 56 -5.59 10.88 -13.55
N GLY A 57 -6.22 12.01 -13.97
CA GLY A 57 -5.52 13.26 -14.26
C GLY A 57 -4.39 13.08 -15.27
N ASP A 58 -3.20 13.51 -14.91
CA ASP A 58 -2.00 13.45 -15.77
C ASP A 58 -1.27 12.11 -15.70
N SER A 59 -1.75 11.14 -14.88
CA SER A 59 -1.06 9.87 -14.61
C SER A 59 -0.70 9.11 -15.90
N ASN A 60 -1.65 8.99 -16.83
CA ASN A 60 -1.42 8.33 -18.13
C ASN A 60 -0.46 9.12 -19.03
N ALA A 61 -0.51 10.45 -19.00
CA ALA A 61 0.41 11.29 -19.77
C ALA A 61 1.85 11.15 -19.27
N HIS A 62 2.04 11.09 -17.92
CA HIS A 62 3.34 10.84 -17.31
C HIS A 62 3.87 9.44 -17.66
N LEU A 63 3.00 8.42 -17.72
CA LEU A 63 3.40 7.08 -18.15
C LEU A 63 3.93 7.11 -19.59
N VAL A 64 3.21 7.74 -20.52
CA VAL A 64 3.62 7.85 -21.94
C VAL A 64 4.94 8.61 -22.06
N ASP A 65 5.09 9.76 -21.38
CA ASP A 65 6.34 10.53 -21.37
C ASP A 65 7.51 9.68 -20.78
N GLY A 66 7.22 8.86 -19.79
CA GLY A 66 8.20 7.90 -19.24
C GLY A 66 8.71 6.91 -20.28
N PHE A 67 7.86 6.36 -21.15
CA PHE A 67 8.26 5.52 -22.28
C PHE A 67 9.12 6.28 -23.30
N ASP A 68 8.79 7.54 -23.58
CA ASP A 68 9.59 8.38 -24.45
C ASP A 68 10.96 8.69 -23.86
N GLN A 69 11.05 8.95 -22.55
CA GLN A 69 12.31 9.17 -21.85
C GLN A 69 13.15 7.88 -21.82
N ALA A 70 12.53 6.72 -21.56
CA ALA A 70 13.19 5.41 -21.60
C ALA A 70 13.73 5.09 -23.00
N SER A 71 12.98 5.41 -24.06
CA SER A 71 13.41 5.25 -25.46
C SER A 71 14.66 6.06 -25.75
N ARG A 72 14.68 7.33 -25.34
CA ARG A 72 15.85 8.21 -25.50
C ARG A 72 17.07 7.68 -24.72
N ALA A 73 16.86 7.27 -23.46
CA ALA A 73 17.93 6.71 -22.63
C ALA A 73 18.47 5.38 -23.20
N ALA A 74 17.59 4.53 -23.71
CA ALA A 74 17.94 3.24 -24.28
C ALA A 74 18.59 3.33 -25.69
N GLY A 75 18.47 4.50 -26.37
CA GLY A 75 18.93 4.67 -27.75
C GLY A 75 18.14 3.83 -28.76
N ARG A 76 16.94 3.38 -28.42
CA ARG A 76 16.02 2.61 -29.29
C ARG A 76 14.57 2.90 -28.91
N ALA A 77 13.66 2.74 -29.86
CA ALA A 77 12.24 2.86 -29.55
C ALA A 77 11.80 1.76 -28.56
N ILE A 78 11.06 2.16 -27.56
CA ILE A 78 10.37 1.31 -26.57
C ILE A 78 8.93 1.78 -26.52
N ARG A 79 8.00 0.95 -26.94
CA ARG A 79 6.59 1.31 -27.09
C ARG A 79 5.73 0.52 -26.11
N ILE A 80 4.55 1.03 -25.80
CA ILE A 80 3.56 0.34 -24.96
C ILE A 80 3.18 -1.02 -25.60
N GLU A 81 3.11 -1.08 -26.92
CA GLU A 81 2.81 -2.31 -27.68
C GLU A 81 3.88 -3.39 -27.52
N ASP A 82 5.14 -3.00 -27.22
CA ASP A 82 6.27 -3.91 -27.04
C ASP A 82 6.29 -4.59 -25.66
N LEU A 83 5.41 -4.18 -24.75
CA LEU A 83 5.32 -4.80 -23.42
C LEU A 83 4.97 -6.28 -23.51
N SER A 84 5.78 -7.10 -22.87
CA SER A 84 5.53 -8.54 -22.73
C SER A 84 4.65 -8.86 -21.51
N HIS A 85 4.91 -8.16 -20.39
CA HIS A 85 4.20 -8.36 -19.13
C HIS A 85 3.98 -7.04 -18.39
N ILE A 86 2.90 -7.01 -17.60
CA ILE A 86 2.62 -5.98 -16.61
C ILE A 86 2.44 -6.69 -15.28
N LEU A 87 3.25 -6.34 -14.29
CA LEU A 87 3.23 -6.93 -12.95
C LEU A 87 2.70 -5.89 -11.97
N ILE A 88 1.59 -6.20 -11.30
CA ILE A 88 0.98 -5.29 -10.32
C ILE A 88 1.40 -5.73 -8.92
N THR A 89 2.02 -4.82 -8.18
CA THR A 89 2.53 -5.11 -6.84
C THR A 89 1.41 -5.36 -5.84
N HIS A 90 0.29 -4.62 -5.94
CA HIS A 90 -0.87 -4.78 -5.07
C HIS A 90 -2.12 -4.09 -5.63
N GLY A 91 -3.27 -4.34 -5.01
CA GLY A 91 -4.60 -3.96 -5.48
C GLY A 91 -5.07 -2.54 -5.13
N HIS A 92 -4.17 -1.55 -4.94
CA HIS A 92 -4.56 -0.15 -4.80
C HIS A 92 -4.59 0.57 -6.15
N ILE A 93 -5.55 1.47 -6.31
CA ILE A 93 -5.88 2.09 -7.60
C ILE A 93 -4.72 2.92 -8.19
N ASP A 94 -3.87 3.50 -7.38
CA ASP A 94 -2.70 4.27 -7.80
C ASP A 94 -1.54 3.41 -8.32
N HIS A 95 -1.68 2.09 -8.25
CA HIS A 95 -0.76 1.11 -8.82
C HIS A 95 -1.33 0.38 -10.04
N PHE A 96 -2.64 0.06 -10.04
CA PHE A 96 -3.24 -0.69 -11.14
C PHE A 96 -4.18 0.12 -12.04
N GLY A 97 -4.62 1.33 -11.64
CA GLY A 97 -5.66 2.08 -12.35
C GLY A 97 -5.32 2.42 -13.80
N GLY A 98 -4.05 2.60 -14.12
CA GLY A 98 -3.56 2.80 -15.49
C GLY A 98 -3.78 1.61 -16.43
N LEU A 99 -4.13 0.42 -15.92
CA LEU A 99 -4.46 -0.74 -16.74
C LEU A 99 -5.64 -0.47 -17.68
N VAL A 100 -6.62 0.33 -17.25
CA VAL A 100 -7.76 0.73 -18.11
C VAL A 100 -7.26 1.47 -19.35
N PHE A 101 -6.29 2.37 -19.20
CA PHE A 101 -5.66 3.07 -20.32
C PHE A 101 -4.84 2.13 -21.21
N LEU A 102 -4.15 1.15 -20.63
CA LEU A 102 -3.29 0.20 -21.36
C LEU A 102 -4.09 -0.86 -22.10
N GLN A 103 -5.33 -1.16 -21.68
CA GLN A 103 -6.21 -2.09 -22.40
C GLN A 103 -6.41 -1.66 -23.86
N GLY A 104 -6.22 -2.59 -24.78
CA GLY A 104 -6.32 -2.36 -26.23
C GLY A 104 -5.11 -1.63 -26.84
N ARG A 105 -4.12 -1.22 -26.04
CA ARG A 105 -2.85 -0.64 -26.49
C ARG A 105 -1.68 -1.61 -26.43
N THR A 106 -1.80 -2.68 -25.68
CA THR A 106 -0.80 -3.73 -25.59
C THR A 106 -1.45 -5.10 -25.45
N ASN A 107 -0.71 -6.15 -25.85
CA ASN A 107 -1.05 -7.54 -25.62
C ASN A 107 -0.28 -8.13 -24.42
N ALA A 108 0.34 -7.28 -23.59
CA ALA A 108 1.07 -7.71 -22.40
C ALA A 108 0.23 -8.59 -21.48
N LEU A 109 0.86 -9.61 -20.92
CA LEU A 109 0.22 -10.47 -19.94
C LEU A 109 0.22 -9.79 -18.57
N ILE A 110 -0.96 -9.59 -17.98
CA ILE A 110 -1.13 -8.90 -16.70
C ILE A 110 -1.15 -9.93 -15.58
N GLY A 111 -0.27 -9.76 -14.59
CA GLY A 111 -0.15 -10.57 -13.39
C GLY A 111 -0.35 -9.78 -12.11
N ILE A 112 -0.98 -10.42 -11.12
CA ILE A 112 -1.16 -9.94 -9.75
C ILE A 112 -1.24 -11.12 -8.79
N HIS A 113 -1.09 -10.89 -7.48
CA HIS A 113 -1.34 -11.89 -6.45
C HIS A 113 -2.83 -12.26 -6.36
N GLU A 114 -3.17 -13.53 -6.10
CA GLU A 114 -4.55 -14.02 -6.12
C GLU A 114 -5.48 -13.32 -5.14
N LEU A 115 -4.98 -12.91 -3.97
CA LEU A 115 -5.78 -12.20 -2.96
C LEU A 115 -6.21 -10.78 -3.39
N ASP A 116 -5.51 -10.19 -4.34
CA ASP A 116 -5.88 -8.90 -4.92
C ASP A 116 -6.55 -9.02 -6.31
N LEU A 117 -6.65 -10.24 -6.87
CA LEU A 117 -7.24 -10.49 -8.19
C LEU A 117 -8.64 -9.88 -8.33
N ALA A 118 -9.47 -10.02 -7.29
CA ALA A 118 -10.85 -9.49 -7.31
C ALA A 118 -10.90 -7.96 -7.35
N ASN A 119 -9.89 -7.26 -6.81
CA ASN A 119 -9.82 -5.81 -6.87
C ASN A 119 -9.68 -5.29 -8.31
N LEU A 120 -9.07 -6.08 -9.21
CA LEU A 120 -8.92 -5.74 -10.61
C LEU A 120 -10.05 -6.31 -11.49
N THR A 121 -10.46 -7.56 -11.26
CA THR A 121 -11.38 -8.28 -12.16
C THR A 121 -12.85 -8.12 -11.81
N ARG A 122 -13.16 -7.67 -10.57
CA ARG A 122 -14.51 -7.43 -10.05
C ARG A 122 -14.54 -6.10 -9.25
N TYR A 123 -13.95 -5.07 -9.85
CA TYR A 123 -13.71 -3.79 -9.19
C TYR A 123 -14.99 -3.19 -8.61
N GLU A 124 -16.06 -3.09 -9.41
CA GLU A 124 -17.33 -2.46 -9.03
C GLU A 124 -17.99 -3.21 -7.86
N GLU A 125 -17.97 -4.56 -7.89
CA GLU A 125 -18.46 -5.40 -6.81
C GLU A 125 -17.68 -5.16 -5.50
N ARG A 126 -16.34 -5.19 -5.61
CA ARG A 126 -15.44 -4.99 -4.45
C ARG A 126 -15.64 -3.64 -3.80
N VAL A 127 -15.75 -2.60 -4.62
CA VAL A 127 -15.98 -1.25 -4.10
C VAL A 127 -17.33 -1.13 -3.38
N ALA A 128 -18.41 -1.71 -3.93
CA ALA A 128 -19.72 -1.68 -3.29
C ALA A 128 -19.73 -2.39 -1.92
N ILE A 129 -19.05 -3.55 -1.82
CA ILE A 129 -18.89 -4.29 -0.56
C ILE A 129 -18.06 -3.48 0.45
N ALA A 130 -16.94 -2.92 -0.01
CA ALA A 130 -16.03 -2.15 0.85
C ALA A 130 -16.69 -0.90 1.41
N GLU A 131 -17.50 -0.17 0.61
CA GLU A 131 -18.26 0.99 1.09
C GLU A 131 -19.21 0.64 2.25
N LYS A 132 -19.95 -0.46 2.11
CA LYS A 132 -20.88 -0.90 3.17
C LYS A 132 -20.14 -1.23 4.47
N ARG A 133 -18.99 -1.91 4.37
CA ARG A 133 -18.15 -2.23 5.54
C ARG A 133 -17.55 -0.98 6.15
N LEU A 134 -17.04 -0.08 5.30
CA LEU A 134 -16.46 1.19 5.73
C LEU A 134 -17.46 2.04 6.48
N LYS A 135 -18.72 2.15 5.99
CA LYS A 135 -19.77 2.90 6.69
C LYS A 135 -19.99 2.38 8.11
N ALA A 136 -20.13 1.07 8.27
CA ALA A 136 -20.30 0.45 9.59
C ALA A 136 -19.08 0.71 10.48
N TYR A 137 -17.89 0.55 9.93
CA TYR A 137 -16.64 0.78 10.65
C TYR A 137 -16.46 2.22 11.14
N LEU A 138 -16.78 3.23 10.31
CA LEU A 138 -16.72 4.63 10.71
C LEU A 138 -17.65 4.94 11.90
N ILE A 139 -18.88 4.42 11.88
CA ILE A 139 -19.82 4.56 12.98
C ILE A 139 -19.28 3.90 14.25
N GLU A 140 -18.83 2.65 14.16
CA GLU A 140 -18.27 1.88 15.27
C GLU A 140 -17.00 2.52 15.84
N SER A 141 -16.24 3.21 14.99
CA SER A 141 -15.05 3.97 15.37
C SER A 141 -15.37 5.27 16.12
N GLY A 142 -16.62 5.71 16.17
CA GLY A 142 -17.06 6.96 16.82
C GLY A 142 -16.85 8.21 15.95
N VAL A 143 -16.81 8.05 14.63
CA VAL A 143 -16.77 9.18 13.69
C VAL A 143 -18.17 9.81 13.65
N PRO A 144 -18.32 11.15 13.81
CA PRO A 144 -19.60 11.84 13.70
C PRO A 144 -20.29 11.59 12.34
N GLU A 145 -21.62 11.53 12.32
CA GLU A 145 -22.40 11.13 11.15
C GLU A 145 -22.14 12.04 9.93
N ASP A 146 -22.06 13.35 10.15
CA ASP A 146 -21.72 14.31 9.10
C ASP A 146 -20.36 14.06 8.47
N LYS A 147 -19.39 13.65 9.28
CA LYS A 147 -18.04 13.26 8.82
C LYS A 147 -18.01 11.91 8.13
N CYS A 148 -18.83 10.96 8.58
CA CYS A 148 -18.98 9.67 7.89
C CYS A 148 -19.45 9.88 6.43
N GLU A 149 -20.45 10.73 6.20
CA GLU A 149 -20.94 10.99 4.84
C GLU A 149 -19.92 11.77 3.99
N GLU A 150 -19.14 12.70 4.58
CA GLU A 150 -18.05 13.38 3.88
C GLU A 150 -17.00 12.36 3.37
N VAL A 151 -16.54 11.46 4.24
CA VAL A 151 -15.55 10.41 3.91
C VAL A 151 -16.11 9.44 2.86
N LEU A 152 -17.36 9.00 3.02
CA LEU A 152 -18.00 8.10 2.06
C LEU A 152 -18.19 8.74 0.69
N ASN A 153 -18.48 10.04 0.63
CA ASN A 153 -18.58 10.75 -0.66
C ASN A 153 -17.25 10.80 -1.38
N ILE A 154 -16.14 11.07 -0.67
CA ILE A 154 -14.79 11.00 -1.25
C ILE A 154 -14.50 9.58 -1.74
N TYR A 155 -14.83 8.57 -0.95
CA TYR A 155 -14.67 7.16 -1.34
C TYR A 155 -15.48 6.82 -2.59
N ARG A 156 -16.73 7.30 -2.70
CA ARG A 156 -17.61 7.11 -3.88
C ARG A 156 -17.06 7.76 -5.13
N VAL A 157 -16.48 8.96 -5.05
CA VAL A 157 -15.85 9.62 -6.20
C VAL A 157 -14.69 8.77 -6.72
N ASN A 158 -13.88 8.21 -5.83
CA ASN A 158 -12.78 7.34 -6.23
C ASN A 158 -13.22 6.09 -6.99
N LYS A 159 -14.47 5.61 -6.78
CA LYS A 159 -15.05 4.48 -7.54
C LYS A 159 -15.15 4.73 -9.04
N LEU A 160 -15.37 5.99 -9.42
CA LEU A 160 -15.55 6.34 -10.82
C LEU A 160 -14.21 6.41 -11.58
N LEU A 161 -13.09 6.22 -10.87
CA LEU A 161 -11.75 6.38 -11.44
C LEU A 161 -11.24 5.12 -12.14
N SER A 162 -11.86 3.95 -11.93
CA SER A 162 -11.44 2.70 -12.58
C SER A 162 -12.61 1.79 -12.88
N HIS A 163 -12.33 0.74 -13.63
CA HIS A 163 -13.26 -0.33 -14.02
C HIS A 163 -12.57 -1.68 -13.93
N SER A 164 -13.38 -2.75 -13.93
CA SER A 164 -12.87 -4.11 -13.98
C SER A 164 -12.00 -4.33 -15.23
N VAL A 165 -10.84 -4.93 -15.04
CA VAL A 165 -9.87 -5.23 -16.09
C VAL A 165 -9.56 -6.72 -16.15
N LYS A 166 -9.11 -7.20 -17.32
CA LYS A 166 -8.69 -8.59 -17.48
C LYS A 166 -7.30 -8.78 -16.86
N VAL A 167 -7.16 -9.82 -16.03
CA VAL A 167 -5.88 -10.35 -15.54
C VAL A 167 -5.62 -11.69 -16.24
N ASN A 168 -4.36 -11.98 -16.59
CA ASN A 168 -3.99 -13.16 -17.35
C ASN A 168 -3.48 -14.30 -16.46
N PHE A 169 -2.83 -13.98 -15.33
CA PHE A 169 -2.29 -14.99 -14.40
C PHE A 169 -2.17 -14.42 -12.98
N THR A 170 -2.15 -15.31 -11.99
CA THR A 170 -1.75 -14.96 -10.64
C THR A 170 -0.29 -15.36 -10.40
N PHE A 171 0.39 -14.68 -9.46
CA PHE A 171 1.78 -15.00 -9.16
C PHE A 171 1.92 -16.38 -8.55
N GLU A 172 0.95 -16.83 -7.74
CA GLU A 172 0.93 -18.18 -7.16
C GLU A 172 0.86 -19.27 -8.23
N ALA A 173 0.03 -19.06 -9.26
CA ALA A 173 -0.06 -20.00 -10.38
C ALA A 173 1.27 -20.13 -11.16
N LYS A 174 2.18 -19.16 -10.99
CA LYS A 174 3.53 -19.17 -11.56
C LYS A 174 4.61 -19.57 -10.53
N GLY A 175 4.21 -20.01 -9.33
CA GLY A 175 5.13 -20.36 -8.26
C GLY A 175 5.92 -19.17 -7.71
N MET A 176 5.29 -17.99 -7.69
CA MET A 176 5.89 -16.73 -7.23
C MET A 176 7.17 -16.36 -7.99
N ARG A 177 7.21 -16.73 -9.28
CA ARG A 177 8.35 -16.46 -10.17
C ARG A 177 7.91 -16.26 -11.62
N LEU A 178 8.53 -15.29 -12.29
CA LEU A 178 8.36 -15.07 -13.72
C LEU A 178 9.75 -14.78 -14.34
N GLY A 179 10.33 -15.77 -15.01
CA GLY A 179 11.68 -15.65 -15.54
C GLY A 179 12.69 -15.35 -14.41
N SER A 180 13.34 -14.20 -14.50
CA SER A 180 14.31 -13.72 -13.48
C SER A 180 13.64 -12.95 -12.33
N PHE A 181 12.34 -12.62 -12.44
CA PHE A 181 11.60 -11.94 -11.38
C PHE A 181 11.14 -12.95 -10.33
N GLU A 182 11.44 -12.69 -9.07
CA GLU A 182 11.00 -13.46 -7.92
C GLU A 182 10.08 -12.58 -7.06
N MET A 183 8.98 -13.13 -6.57
CA MET A 183 7.99 -12.43 -5.75
C MET A 183 7.95 -13.01 -4.35
N LEU A 184 7.86 -12.13 -3.36
CA LEU A 184 7.56 -12.47 -1.97
C LEU A 184 6.19 -11.89 -1.62
N HIS A 185 5.26 -12.72 -1.16
CA HIS A 185 3.98 -12.27 -0.62
C HIS A 185 4.19 -11.62 0.76
N VAL A 186 3.74 -10.37 0.90
CA VAL A 186 3.95 -9.52 2.09
C VAL A 186 2.63 -8.84 2.49
N PRO A 187 1.66 -9.60 3.01
CA PRO A 187 0.37 -9.05 3.40
C PRO A 187 0.50 -8.05 4.56
N GLY A 188 -0.52 -7.22 4.72
CA GLY A 188 -0.61 -6.22 5.79
C GLY A 188 -1.12 -4.89 5.28
N HIS A 189 -0.38 -4.19 4.42
CA HIS A 189 -0.84 -2.99 3.72
C HIS A 189 -1.99 -3.29 2.76
N CYS A 190 -1.88 -4.40 2.02
CA CYS A 190 -2.90 -4.94 1.13
C CYS A 190 -2.85 -6.48 1.21
N PRO A 191 -3.99 -7.20 1.02
CA PRO A 191 -4.02 -8.67 1.15
C PRO A 191 -3.04 -9.39 0.23
N GLY A 192 -2.96 -8.97 -1.03
CA GLY A 192 -2.13 -9.58 -2.06
C GLY A 192 -0.87 -8.80 -2.38
N HIS A 193 -0.36 -7.99 -1.45
CA HIS A 193 0.85 -7.23 -1.70
C HIS A 193 2.06 -8.13 -1.93
N VAL A 194 2.85 -7.86 -2.97
CA VAL A 194 4.12 -8.53 -3.23
C VAL A 194 5.28 -7.55 -3.33
N VAL A 195 6.43 -7.97 -2.84
CA VAL A 195 7.73 -7.39 -3.18
C VAL A 195 8.33 -8.21 -4.33
N ILE A 196 8.87 -7.55 -5.32
CA ILE A 196 9.48 -8.19 -6.49
C ILE A 196 10.99 -8.00 -6.43
N ARG A 197 11.76 -9.06 -6.68
CA ARG A 197 13.22 -9.00 -6.80
C ARG A 197 13.63 -9.32 -8.23
N LEU A 198 14.52 -8.51 -8.76
CA LEU A 198 15.24 -8.77 -10.00
C LEU A 198 16.74 -8.64 -9.72
N ASP A 199 17.43 -9.77 -9.67
CA ASP A 199 18.86 -9.84 -9.31
C ASP A 199 19.13 -9.16 -7.93
N ASP A 200 19.84 -8.06 -7.88
CA ASP A 200 20.20 -7.33 -6.68
C ASP A 200 19.32 -6.09 -6.41
N ILE A 201 18.26 -5.91 -7.18
CA ILE A 201 17.30 -4.80 -7.02
C ILE A 201 15.96 -5.31 -6.53
N LEU A 202 15.35 -4.61 -5.55
CA LEU A 202 14.00 -4.85 -5.06
C LEU A 202 13.04 -3.77 -5.56
N PHE A 203 11.80 -4.18 -5.87
CA PHE A 203 10.64 -3.31 -6.04
C PHE A 203 9.71 -3.58 -4.87
N SER A 204 9.65 -2.65 -3.93
CA SER A 204 8.90 -2.86 -2.68
C SER A 204 7.42 -2.55 -2.79
N GLY A 205 6.97 -1.93 -3.91
CA GLY A 205 5.63 -1.33 -3.93
C GLY A 205 5.46 -0.44 -2.71
N ASP A 206 4.35 -0.59 -2.03
CA ASP A 206 4.03 0.14 -0.80
C ASP A 206 4.31 -0.64 0.49
N HIS A 207 5.00 -1.78 0.39
CA HIS A 207 5.40 -2.50 1.61
C HIS A 207 6.48 -1.77 2.41
N VAL A 208 7.42 -1.11 1.72
CA VAL A 208 8.45 -0.27 2.34
C VAL A 208 8.59 1.03 1.54
N LEU A 209 8.37 2.16 2.19
CA LEU A 209 8.47 3.50 1.61
C LEU A 209 9.64 4.28 2.21
N GLY A 210 10.20 5.21 1.44
CA GLY A 210 11.43 5.92 1.80
C GLY A 210 11.30 6.88 2.98
N LYS A 211 10.16 7.56 3.11
CA LYS A 211 9.97 8.63 4.11
C LYS A 211 8.90 8.33 5.14
N ILE A 212 7.77 7.82 4.69
CA ILE A 212 6.62 7.53 5.55
C ILE A 212 6.51 6.03 5.82
N SER A 213 5.90 5.62 6.94
CA SER A 213 5.44 4.24 7.09
C SER A 213 4.22 4.01 6.20
N PRO A 214 4.14 2.88 5.50
CA PRO A 214 2.95 2.51 4.74
C PRO A 214 1.71 2.51 5.62
N HIS A 215 0.61 3.01 5.05
CA HIS A 215 -0.69 3.03 5.72
C HIS A 215 -1.15 1.62 6.08
N GLN A 216 -1.73 1.46 7.27
CA GLN A 216 -2.30 0.21 7.75
C GLN A 216 -3.82 0.33 7.93
N SER A 217 -4.55 -0.62 7.37
CA SER A 217 -5.99 -0.73 7.53
C SER A 217 -6.32 -1.92 8.45
N PRO A 218 -7.33 -1.85 9.33
CA PRO A 218 -7.67 -2.96 10.22
C PRO A 218 -8.11 -4.20 9.45
N GLU A 219 -7.76 -5.40 9.94
CA GLU A 219 -8.17 -6.68 9.33
C GLU A 219 -9.69 -6.85 9.28
N ARG A 220 -10.43 -6.27 10.23
CA ARG A 220 -11.90 -6.27 10.21
C ARG A 220 -12.51 -5.61 8.98
N LEU A 221 -11.81 -4.71 8.29
CA LEU A 221 -12.24 -4.14 7.00
C LEU A 221 -11.90 -5.06 5.84
N THR A 222 -10.70 -5.62 5.85
CA THR A 222 -10.24 -6.52 4.78
C THR A 222 -9.33 -7.59 5.39
N LEU A 223 -9.66 -8.87 5.17
CA LEU A 223 -8.85 -10.00 5.68
C LEU A 223 -7.41 -9.93 5.16
N SER A 224 -6.48 -10.38 5.98
CA SER A 224 -5.03 -10.38 5.68
C SER A 224 -4.41 -8.99 5.54
N THR A 225 -5.09 -7.95 6.03
CA THR A 225 -4.50 -6.63 6.27
C THR A 225 -4.23 -6.43 7.76
N GLY A 226 -3.68 -5.29 8.13
CA GLY A 226 -3.48 -4.89 9.52
C GLY A 226 -2.07 -5.05 10.03
N LEU A 227 -1.85 -4.42 11.19
CA LEU A 227 -0.51 -4.21 11.73
C LEU A 227 0.23 -5.53 12.04
N GLY A 228 -0.49 -6.57 12.52
CA GLY A 228 0.12 -7.87 12.82
C GLY A 228 0.71 -8.52 11.57
N HIS A 229 -0.08 -8.65 10.50
CA HIS A 229 0.39 -9.19 9.22
C HIS A 229 1.53 -8.37 8.64
N TYR A 230 1.46 -7.03 8.75
CA TYR A 230 2.49 -6.14 8.25
C TYR A 230 3.84 -6.34 8.95
N LEU A 231 3.85 -6.42 10.29
CA LEU A 231 5.07 -6.62 11.07
C LEU A 231 5.72 -7.99 10.82
N ASP A 232 4.89 -9.03 10.66
CA ASP A 232 5.37 -10.36 10.27
C ASP A 232 5.97 -10.33 8.85
N SER A 233 5.34 -9.62 7.93
CA SER A 233 5.80 -9.46 6.55
C SER A 233 7.12 -8.67 6.47
N LEU A 234 7.31 -7.62 7.29
CA LEU A 234 8.61 -6.94 7.41
C LEU A 234 9.72 -7.91 7.82
N SER A 235 9.41 -8.83 8.77
CA SER A 235 10.37 -9.82 9.24
C SER A 235 10.66 -10.91 8.20
N GLN A 236 9.69 -11.27 7.37
CA GLN A 236 9.87 -12.17 6.23
C GLN A 236 10.70 -11.52 5.13
N LEU A 237 10.40 -10.25 4.81
CA LEU A 237 11.16 -9.49 3.81
C LEU A 237 12.63 -9.38 4.20
N GLU A 238 12.94 -9.03 5.44
CA GLU A 238 14.30 -8.89 5.93
C GLU A 238 15.13 -10.17 5.73
N LYS A 239 14.53 -11.34 5.97
CA LYS A 239 15.18 -12.64 5.77
C LYS A 239 15.34 -12.99 4.28
N TRP A 240 14.33 -12.67 3.45
CA TRP A 240 14.30 -13.04 2.05
C TRP A 240 15.11 -12.09 1.15
N ALA A 241 15.08 -10.79 1.44
CA ALA A 241 15.70 -9.78 0.61
C ALA A 241 17.22 -9.84 0.62
N GLY A 242 17.84 -10.29 1.72
CA GLY A 242 19.28 -10.13 1.93
C GLY A 242 19.66 -8.65 1.99
N ILE A 243 20.75 -8.29 1.29
CA ILE A 243 21.20 -6.89 1.18
C ILE A 243 21.10 -6.48 -0.29
N PRO A 244 19.96 -5.90 -0.73
CA PRO A 244 19.82 -5.38 -2.08
C PRO A 244 20.74 -4.18 -2.31
N SER A 245 21.18 -3.95 -3.55
CA SER A 245 21.94 -2.75 -3.90
C SER A 245 21.10 -1.49 -3.77
N ILE A 246 19.80 -1.62 -4.06
CA ILE A 246 18.80 -0.56 -3.94
C ILE A 246 17.38 -1.17 -3.84
N THR A 247 16.50 -0.51 -3.11
CA THR A 247 15.07 -0.82 -3.07
C THR A 247 14.29 0.32 -3.73
N LEU A 248 13.54 0.01 -4.77
CA LEU A 248 12.70 0.89 -5.56
C LEU A 248 11.28 0.83 -5.01
N THR A 249 10.74 1.97 -4.60
CA THR A 249 9.50 2.09 -3.82
C THR A 249 8.30 2.50 -4.68
N GLY A 250 7.09 2.17 -4.26
CA GLY A 250 5.86 2.61 -4.92
C GLY A 250 5.68 4.14 -4.89
N HIS A 251 6.12 4.76 -3.83
CA HIS A 251 6.17 6.21 -3.64
C HIS A 251 7.57 6.64 -3.20
N ASP A 252 7.81 7.94 -3.13
CA ASP A 252 9.07 8.53 -2.64
C ASP A 252 10.33 8.14 -3.43
N GLU A 253 11.49 8.42 -2.84
CA GLU A 253 12.80 8.12 -3.41
C GLU A 253 13.25 6.68 -3.07
N PRO A 254 14.14 6.10 -3.88
CA PRO A 254 14.70 4.78 -3.62
C PRO A 254 15.46 4.69 -2.28
N ILE A 255 15.43 3.51 -1.66
CA ILE A 255 16.07 3.22 -0.37
C ILE A 255 17.40 2.48 -0.63
N ARG A 256 18.49 2.97 -0.03
CA ARG A 256 19.82 2.34 -0.12
C ARG A 256 20.18 1.52 1.11
N ASP A 257 19.57 1.82 2.25
CA ASP A 257 19.72 1.07 3.50
C ASP A 257 18.37 0.45 3.88
N LEU A 258 18.06 -0.70 3.29
CA LEU A 258 16.82 -1.41 3.59
C LEU A 258 16.74 -1.85 5.07
N PRO A 259 17.78 -2.47 5.67
CA PRO A 259 17.74 -2.86 7.08
C PRO A 259 17.48 -1.69 8.03
N GLY A 260 18.17 -0.57 7.83
CA GLY A 260 17.96 0.65 8.62
C GLY A 260 16.53 1.16 8.48
N ARG A 261 15.99 1.17 7.26
CA ARG A 261 14.60 1.62 7.01
C ARG A 261 13.56 0.69 7.65
N LEU A 262 13.76 -0.63 7.61
CA LEU A 262 12.87 -1.58 8.29
C LEU A 262 12.86 -1.36 9.81
N ALA A 263 14.01 -1.09 10.41
CA ALA A 263 14.13 -0.77 11.84
C ALA A 263 13.38 0.54 12.20
N GLU A 264 13.51 1.60 11.38
CA GLU A 264 12.78 2.86 11.57
C GLU A 264 11.26 2.67 11.51
N ILE A 265 10.77 1.88 10.55
CA ILE A 265 9.34 1.59 10.40
C ILE A 265 8.82 0.84 11.64
N ARG A 266 9.53 -0.20 12.10
CA ARG A 266 9.15 -0.94 13.31
C ARG A 266 9.11 -0.02 14.53
N GLN A 267 10.12 0.83 14.70
CA GLN A 267 10.17 1.77 15.81
C GLN A 267 8.99 2.74 15.78
N GLY A 268 8.65 3.27 14.59
CA GLY A 268 7.50 4.17 14.44
C GLY A 268 6.17 3.52 14.83
N HIS A 269 5.96 2.23 14.50
CA HIS A 269 4.79 1.50 14.96
C HIS A 269 4.83 1.19 16.46
N ALA A 270 6.00 0.84 17.02
CA ALA A 270 6.16 0.62 18.45
C ALA A 270 5.82 1.89 19.25
N ASP A 271 6.28 3.05 18.80
CA ASP A 271 5.98 4.34 19.41
C ASP A 271 4.47 4.65 19.38
N ARG A 272 3.79 4.43 18.23
CA ARG A 272 2.34 4.62 18.12
C ARG A 272 1.56 3.64 19.01
N LEU A 273 1.98 2.39 19.12
CA LEU A 273 1.38 1.41 20.04
C LEU A 273 1.53 1.85 21.50
N GLY A 274 2.70 2.38 21.87
CA GLY A 274 2.95 2.94 23.21
C GLY A 274 2.03 4.10 23.52
N LEU A 275 1.94 5.08 22.63
CA LEU A 275 1.04 6.24 22.77
C LEU A 275 -0.45 5.82 22.83
N THR A 276 -0.85 4.84 22.02
CA THR A 276 -2.21 4.30 22.03
C THR A 276 -2.54 3.65 23.38
N LEU A 277 -1.65 2.82 23.92
CA LEU A 277 -1.81 2.18 25.24
C LEU A 277 -1.87 3.19 26.38
N GLU A 278 -1.06 4.25 26.32
CA GLU A 278 -1.09 5.32 27.30
C GLU A 278 -2.41 6.08 27.26
N PHE A 279 -2.87 6.45 26.06
CA PHE A 279 -4.12 7.19 25.89
C PHE A 279 -5.34 6.35 26.32
N LEU A 280 -5.32 5.06 26.05
CA LEU A 280 -6.39 4.11 26.43
C LEU A 280 -6.32 3.68 27.92
N ALA A 281 -5.59 4.36 28.78
CA ALA A 281 -5.71 4.19 30.22
C ALA A 281 -7.15 4.51 30.67
N GLU A 282 -7.83 5.45 30.02
CA GLU A 282 -9.25 5.73 30.12
C GLU A 282 -10.00 5.25 28.85
N PRO A 283 -11.36 5.06 28.94
CA PRO A 283 -12.15 4.61 27.81
C PRO A 283 -12.19 5.62 26.66
N HIS A 284 -11.77 5.23 25.46
CA HIS A 284 -11.85 6.05 24.26
C HIS A 284 -12.29 5.24 23.03
N THR A 285 -12.76 5.95 22.01
CA THR A 285 -13.10 5.43 20.68
C THR A 285 -11.88 5.44 19.75
N ILE A 286 -11.94 4.74 18.63
CA ILE A 286 -10.89 4.77 17.59
C ILE A 286 -10.73 6.19 17.03
N ALA A 287 -11.82 6.95 16.85
CA ALA A 287 -11.76 8.33 16.37
C ALA A 287 -10.99 9.25 17.33
N GLU A 288 -11.16 9.07 18.65
CA GLU A 288 -10.39 9.81 19.67
C GLU A 288 -8.91 9.41 19.66
N VAL A 289 -8.60 8.12 19.46
CA VAL A 289 -7.22 7.66 19.27
C VAL A 289 -6.60 8.27 18.02
N ALA A 290 -7.32 8.29 16.89
CA ALA A 290 -6.86 8.91 15.66
C ALA A 290 -6.54 10.40 15.85
N ALA A 291 -7.42 11.14 16.52
CA ALA A 291 -7.19 12.55 16.85
C ALA A 291 -5.97 12.75 17.77
N LYS A 292 -5.71 11.82 18.70
CA LYS A 292 -4.54 11.85 19.58
C LYS A 292 -3.24 11.60 18.82
N LEU A 293 -3.23 10.63 17.87
CA LEU A 293 -2.03 10.24 17.14
C LEU A 293 -1.67 11.21 15.99
N PHE A 294 -2.68 11.73 15.30
CA PHE A 294 -2.48 12.47 14.04
C PHE A 294 -2.96 13.92 14.08
N GLY A 295 -3.58 14.36 15.19
CA GLY A 295 -4.12 15.70 15.32
C GLY A 295 -5.35 15.95 14.43
N LYS A 296 -5.53 17.20 13.99
CA LYS A 296 -6.62 17.58 13.08
C LYS A 296 -6.22 17.31 11.64
N VAL A 297 -6.93 16.42 10.99
CA VAL A 297 -6.80 16.07 9.57
C VAL A 297 -8.10 16.36 8.83
N ASN A 298 -8.05 16.53 7.50
CA ASN A 298 -9.20 16.87 6.67
C ASN A 298 -9.26 16.00 5.41
N GLY A 299 -10.43 15.94 4.77
CA GLY A 299 -10.61 15.23 3.51
C GLY A 299 -10.30 13.75 3.64
N TYR A 300 -9.59 13.20 2.65
CA TYR A 300 -9.23 11.79 2.61
C TYR A 300 -8.31 11.35 3.78
N HIS A 301 -7.52 12.27 4.34
CA HIS A 301 -6.65 11.96 5.49
C HIS A 301 -7.42 11.60 6.76
N VAL A 302 -8.71 11.98 6.87
CA VAL A 302 -9.57 11.53 7.98
C VAL A 302 -9.72 10.01 7.94
N LEU A 303 -10.00 9.45 6.76
CA LEU A 303 -10.10 8.00 6.57
C LEU A 303 -8.81 7.30 6.94
N LEU A 304 -7.69 7.77 6.39
CA LEU A 304 -6.37 7.18 6.66
C LEU A 304 -6.02 7.20 8.15
N ALA A 305 -6.32 8.29 8.85
CA ALA A 305 -6.06 8.40 10.29
C ALA A 305 -6.93 7.44 11.12
N ILE A 306 -8.22 7.27 10.77
CA ILE A 306 -9.14 6.35 11.45
C ILE A 306 -8.73 4.88 11.21
N GLU A 307 -8.35 4.53 9.99
CA GLU A 307 -7.90 3.17 9.66
C GLU A 307 -6.57 2.86 10.36
N GLU A 308 -5.59 3.74 10.28
CA GLU A 308 -4.28 3.55 10.93
C GLU A 308 -4.41 3.41 12.46
N ALA A 309 -5.21 4.30 13.12
CA ALA A 309 -5.51 4.18 14.54
C ALA A 309 -6.23 2.88 14.86
N GLY A 310 -7.20 2.50 14.02
CA GLY A 310 -7.94 1.26 14.15
C GLY A 310 -7.05 0.03 14.06
N ALA A 311 -6.10 -0.01 13.13
CA ALA A 311 -5.14 -1.11 13.01
C ALA A 311 -4.27 -1.27 14.26
N HIS A 312 -3.86 -0.14 14.91
CA HIS A 312 -3.11 -0.18 16.17
C HIS A 312 -3.99 -0.63 17.35
N VAL A 313 -5.24 -0.14 17.44
CA VAL A 313 -6.21 -0.57 18.49
C VAL A 313 -6.53 -2.06 18.31
N GLU A 314 -6.80 -2.51 17.08
CA GLU A 314 -7.09 -3.90 16.79
C GLU A 314 -5.91 -4.82 17.16
N TYR A 315 -4.69 -4.45 16.81
CA TYR A 315 -3.47 -5.18 17.19
C TYR A 315 -3.35 -5.33 18.71
N LEU A 316 -3.51 -4.23 19.46
CA LEU A 316 -3.45 -4.27 20.92
C LEU A 316 -4.58 -5.09 21.55
N HIS A 317 -5.78 -5.04 20.96
CA HIS A 317 -6.93 -5.84 21.42
C HIS A 317 -6.72 -7.32 21.16
N GLN A 318 -6.25 -7.71 19.99
CA GLN A 318 -5.92 -9.11 19.63
C GLN A 318 -4.83 -9.70 20.54
N HIS A 319 -3.89 -8.85 21.02
CA HIS A 319 -2.85 -9.26 21.97
C HIS A 319 -3.30 -9.21 23.45
N GLY A 320 -4.60 -8.97 23.71
CA GLY A 320 -5.15 -8.98 25.07
C GLY A 320 -4.71 -7.82 25.95
N LEU A 321 -4.25 -6.70 25.34
CA LEU A 321 -3.83 -5.50 26.04
C LEU A 321 -4.97 -4.48 26.22
N LEU A 322 -6.03 -4.60 25.43
CA LEU A 322 -7.24 -3.79 25.49
C LEU A 322 -8.47 -4.66 25.72
N ARG A 323 -9.51 -4.03 26.29
CA ARG A 323 -10.85 -4.59 26.36
C ARG A 323 -11.88 -3.56 25.89
N VAL A 324 -13.00 -4.05 25.39
CA VAL A 324 -14.21 -3.23 25.15
C VAL A 324 -14.90 -3.02 26.51
N VAL A 325 -15.38 -1.80 26.76
CA VAL A 325 -15.99 -1.41 28.04
C VAL A 325 -17.50 -1.17 27.98
N ASN A 326 -18.09 -1.13 26.80
CA ASN A 326 -19.53 -0.92 26.60
C ASN A 326 -20.19 -2.14 25.93
N VAL A 327 -19.91 -3.34 26.43
CA VAL A 327 -20.41 -4.61 25.87
C VAL A 327 -21.95 -4.66 25.93
N ASP A 328 -22.58 -4.17 27.00
CA ASP A 328 -24.03 -4.15 27.16
C ASP A 328 -24.74 -3.34 26.05
N GLU A 329 -24.10 -2.25 25.58
CA GLU A 329 -24.61 -1.47 24.44
C GLU A 329 -24.50 -2.26 23.14
N LEU A 330 -23.42 -3.04 22.95
CA LEU A 330 -23.23 -3.88 21.77
C LEU A 330 -24.25 -5.03 21.72
N GLU A 331 -24.57 -5.65 22.89
CA GLU A 331 -25.51 -6.75 22.97
C GLU A 331 -26.97 -6.30 22.80
N SER A 332 -27.29 -5.04 23.13
CA SER A 332 -28.64 -4.52 23.07
C SER A 332 -29.04 -3.87 21.74
N ASN A 333 -28.12 -3.79 20.77
CA ASN A 333 -28.36 -3.14 19.48
C ASN A 333 -28.00 -4.06 18.31
N ASP A 334 -28.87 -4.17 17.32
CA ASP A 334 -28.64 -4.95 16.09
C ASP A 334 -27.79 -4.21 15.02
N GLY A 335 -27.56 -2.92 15.19
CA GLY A 335 -26.81 -2.07 14.26
C GLY A 335 -25.39 -1.74 14.73
N PRO A 336 -24.63 -0.99 13.93
CA PRO A 336 -23.31 -0.51 14.33
C PRO A 336 -23.38 0.37 15.58
N VAL A 337 -22.60 0.05 16.60
CA VAL A 337 -22.53 0.79 17.88
C VAL A 337 -21.11 1.32 18.08
N VAL A 338 -20.99 2.54 18.55
CA VAL A 338 -19.70 3.14 18.89
C VAL A 338 -18.98 2.28 19.93
N THR A 339 -17.82 1.73 19.58
CA THR A 339 -17.06 0.86 20.46
C THR A 339 -16.03 1.68 21.26
N ARG A 340 -15.97 1.44 22.58
CA ARG A 340 -15.01 2.08 23.48
C ARG A 340 -14.01 1.06 24.01
N TYR A 341 -12.74 1.38 23.89
CA TYR A 341 -11.63 0.54 24.32
C TYR A 341 -10.95 1.13 25.55
N ARG A 342 -10.44 0.26 26.42
CA ARG A 342 -9.62 0.60 27.58
C ARG A 342 -8.50 -0.40 27.79
N ARG A 343 -7.34 0.07 28.20
CA ARG A 343 -6.19 -0.75 28.56
C ARG A 343 -6.54 -1.70 29.73
N ILE A 344 -6.08 -2.93 29.62
CA ILE A 344 -6.15 -3.94 30.68
C ILE A 344 -4.93 -3.75 31.59
N ASN A 345 -5.16 -3.46 32.89
CA ASN A 345 -4.11 -3.43 33.88
C ASN A 345 -3.78 -4.87 34.32
N ASN A 346 -3.08 -5.64 33.49
CA ASN A 346 -2.72 -7.02 33.77
C ASN A 346 -1.19 -7.18 33.88
N PRO A 347 -0.66 -7.75 34.99
CA PRO A 347 0.78 -8.02 35.12
C PRO A 347 1.34 -9.02 34.10
N VAL A 348 0.51 -9.89 33.49
CA VAL A 348 0.91 -10.83 32.41
C VAL A 348 1.17 -10.11 31.08
N ALA A 349 0.54 -8.96 30.87
CA ALA A 349 0.72 -8.18 29.64
C ALA A 349 2.10 -7.48 29.52
N LYS A 350 2.95 -7.54 30.57
CA LYS A 350 4.32 -7.01 30.53
C LYS A 350 5.29 -7.84 29.66
N THR A 351 4.85 -8.96 29.13
CA THR A 351 5.67 -9.89 28.32
C THR A 351 5.40 -9.80 26.79
N VAL A 352 4.58 -8.86 26.32
CA VAL A 352 4.57 -8.55 24.89
C VAL A 352 5.93 -7.90 24.60
N LYS A 353 6.83 -8.67 23.98
CA LYS A 353 8.14 -8.17 23.57
C LYS A 353 7.92 -6.93 22.72
N PRO A 354 8.70 -5.85 22.93
CA PRO A 354 8.75 -4.79 21.95
C PRO A 354 9.10 -5.41 20.60
N ILE A 355 8.40 -4.96 19.58
CA ILE A 355 8.50 -5.37 18.17
C ILE A 355 9.91 -5.15 17.66
#